data_4f496bafaca212b1350df7597768f7a7
#
_entry.id   4f496bafaca212b1350df7597768f7a7
#
_cell.length_a   1.000
_cell.length_b   1.000
_cell.length_c   1.000
_cell.angle_alpha   90.00
_cell.angle_beta   90.00
_cell.angle_gamma   90.00
#
_symmetry.space_group_name_H-M   'P 1'
#
loop_
_entity.id
_entity.type
_entity.pdbx_description
1 polymer ?
#
loop_
_entity_poly.entity_id
_entity_poly.type
_entity_poly.pdbx_seq_one_letter_code
_entity_poly.pdbx_strand_id
1 'polypeptide(L)'
;MEFYNGIPPLLVQFVMTVAFSFVVGLEFRSYHHVNDYKLHFGSTRTFVLIGVLGFVLYTMDASRLLFAVGLLLLGSLLLVFYWRLSAERLFSLFSTLFALLIYLIGPIASAFPNWFLVLFIVVLIMILGEKPLIHRISDQLANEEIVTLAKFLIISGVILPLLPDQPIAPMLPVTYYRVWLAVIIVSGFSYLSYLVNTYFFKSRDLLITGILGGLYSSTAATIVIGRRAHGLESVSWRKVSSALIMATTMMYIRLLAIIFVFDRGVGLQLLTPFIIIIFISLLAIISLLTIRNHAPELHDVSDVRHPLELSTAIIFALVFMLFTFLTHYATSHYGSQGLKSLAIIVGFTDIDPFILSLLSGKFTLSDSVIVSAVILASGSNNLLKAAYAIALARNRSVLFAAVWLLFLFVVSILYAYKYVW
;
A
#
# COMPACT_ATOMS: atom_id res chain seq x y z
N MET A 1 -19.28 -2.22 7.22
CA MET A 1 -19.25 -3.61 7.73
C MET A 1 -20.21 -4.58 7.01
N GLU A 2 -20.91 -4.15 5.97
CA GLU A 2 -21.89 -5.02 5.26
C GLU A 2 -21.32 -5.94 4.19
N PHE A 3 -20.07 -5.79 3.80
CA PHE A 3 -19.45 -6.69 2.81
C PHE A 3 -19.12 -8.09 3.33
N TYR A 4 -19.13 -8.31 4.65
CA TYR A 4 -18.84 -9.61 5.27
C TYR A 4 -20.09 -10.51 5.45
N ASN A 5 -21.30 -9.99 5.25
CA ASN A 5 -22.55 -10.74 5.48
C ASN A 5 -22.86 -11.82 4.43
N GLY A 6 -22.05 -11.98 3.38
CA GLY A 6 -22.24 -12.98 2.33
C GLY A 6 -21.18 -14.09 2.26
N ILE A 7 -20.04 -13.95 2.97
CA ILE A 7 -18.94 -14.92 2.90
C ILE A 7 -18.95 -15.81 4.13
N PRO A 8 -19.02 -17.16 3.98
CA PRO A 8 -19.00 -18.06 5.12
C PRO A 8 -17.71 -17.87 5.95
N PRO A 9 -17.81 -17.71 7.29
CA PRO A 9 -16.62 -17.52 8.15
C PRO A 9 -15.58 -18.61 7.98
N LEU A 10 -16.02 -19.84 7.77
CA LEU A 10 -15.16 -21.01 7.53
C LEU A 10 -14.29 -20.84 6.28
N LEU A 11 -14.85 -20.24 5.21
CA LEU A 11 -14.10 -19.96 3.98
C LEU A 11 -13.01 -18.93 4.22
N VAL A 12 -13.30 -17.87 4.96
CA VAL A 12 -12.32 -16.83 5.32
C VAL A 12 -11.17 -17.43 6.12
N GLN A 13 -11.48 -18.23 7.14
CA GLN A 13 -10.49 -18.90 8.00
C GLN A 13 -9.63 -19.88 7.19
N PHE A 14 -10.24 -20.64 6.28
CA PHE A 14 -9.51 -21.53 5.38
C PHE A 14 -8.55 -20.78 4.46
N VAL A 15 -9.05 -19.73 3.79
CA VAL A 15 -8.21 -18.90 2.90
C VAL A 15 -7.07 -18.25 3.67
N MET A 16 -7.32 -17.71 4.87
CA MET A 16 -6.27 -17.18 5.75
C MET A 16 -5.23 -18.25 6.10
N THR A 17 -5.67 -19.47 6.46
CA THR A 17 -4.75 -20.57 6.77
C THR A 17 -3.86 -20.90 5.58
N VAL A 18 -4.43 -21.02 4.38
CA VAL A 18 -3.66 -21.30 3.15
C VAL A 18 -2.68 -20.16 2.86
N ALA A 19 -3.15 -18.90 2.88
CA ALA A 19 -2.33 -17.74 2.58
C ALA A 19 -1.15 -17.59 3.55
N PHE A 20 -1.41 -17.67 4.85
CA PHE A 20 -0.35 -17.54 5.85
C PHE A 20 0.61 -18.71 5.89
N SER A 21 0.13 -19.94 5.73
CA SER A 21 1.00 -21.12 5.59
C SER A 21 1.89 -21.04 4.34
N PHE A 22 1.38 -20.47 3.26
CA PHE A 22 2.13 -20.21 2.04
C PHE A 22 3.23 -19.16 2.26
N VAL A 23 2.91 -18.02 2.87
CA VAL A 23 3.87 -16.95 3.17
C VAL A 23 5.00 -17.46 4.06
N VAL A 24 4.65 -18.16 5.14
CA VAL A 24 5.62 -18.76 6.06
C VAL A 24 6.47 -19.83 5.36
N GLY A 25 5.85 -20.63 4.48
CA GLY A 25 6.56 -21.66 3.70
C GLY A 25 7.50 -21.08 2.63
N LEU A 26 7.20 -19.90 2.08
CA LEU A 26 8.12 -19.17 1.20
C LEU A 26 9.36 -18.70 1.96
N GLU A 27 9.15 -18.14 3.15
CA GLU A 27 10.25 -17.67 3.98
C GLU A 27 11.14 -18.83 4.43
N PHE A 28 10.55 -19.94 4.83
CA PHE A 28 11.31 -21.14 5.20
C PHE A 28 12.16 -21.66 4.04
N ARG A 29 11.68 -21.60 2.80
CA ARG A 29 12.45 -21.95 1.61
C ARG A 29 13.61 -21.00 1.39
N SER A 30 13.41 -19.70 1.54
CA SER A 30 14.46 -18.68 1.46
C SER A 30 15.57 -18.97 2.47
N TYR A 31 15.19 -19.28 3.70
CA TYR A 31 16.11 -19.67 4.77
C TYR A 31 16.99 -20.87 4.44
N HIS A 32 16.46 -21.91 3.74
CA HIS A 32 17.19 -23.14 3.41
C HIS A 32 18.04 -23.00 2.15
N HIS A 33 17.63 -22.22 1.18
CA HIS A 33 18.39 -22.02 -0.05
C HIS A 33 19.78 -21.40 0.22
N VAL A 34 19.89 -20.65 1.28
CA VAL A 34 21.11 -19.97 1.68
C VAL A 34 22.08 -20.89 2.45
N ASN A 35 21.60 -21.96 3.07
CA ASN A 35 22.40 -22.81 3.95
C ASN A 35 22.94 -24.08 3.31
N ASP A 36 22.73 -24.29 2.00
CA ASP A 36 23.28 -25.45 1.21
C ASP A 36 23.04 -26.85 1.81
N TYR A 37 22.00 -27.02 2.63
CA TYR A 37 21.65 -28.33 3.21
C TYR A 37 20.97 -29.22 2.16
N LYS A 38 21.63 -30.34 1.81
CA LYS A 38 21.11 -31.32 0.83
C LYS A 38 19.83 -32.04 1.27
N LEU A 39 19.50 -32.03 2.55
CA LEU A 39 18.31 -32.67 3.13
C LEU A 39 17.32 -31.58 3.58
N HIS A 40 16.26 -31.36 2.80
CA HIS A 40 15.22 -30.35 3.05
C HIS A 40 13.98 -31.05 3.60
N PHE A 41 13.48 -30.58 4.74
CA PHE A 41 12.15 -30.95 5.22
C PHE A 41 11.11 -30.15 4.43
N GLY A 42 10.63 -30.76 3.35
CA GLY A 42 9.49 -30.23 2.61
C GLY A 42 9.78 -28.98 1.73
N SER A 43 8.84 -28.71 0.87
CA SER A 43 8.77 -27.52 0.05
C SER A 43 7.69 -26.56 0.61
N THR A 44 7.59 -25.34 0.09
CA THR A 44 6.48 -24.44 0.39
C THR A 44 5.11 -25.13 0.31
N ARG A 45 4.93 -26.06 -0.65
CA ARG A 45 3.71 -26.86 -0.78
C ARG A 45 3.46 -27.76 0.44
N THR A 46 4.51 -28.37 0.99
CA THR A 46 4.44 -29.21 2.20
C THR A 46 3.94 -28.40 3.39
N PHE A 47 4.43 -27.18 3.57
CA PHE A 47 4.01 -26.32 4.67
C PHE A 47 2.55 -25.86 4.52
N VAL A 48 2.10 -25.55 3.31
CA VAL A 48 0.68 -25.28 3.06
C VAL A 48 -0.17 -26.51 3.42
N LEU A 49 0.24 -27.72 3.03
CA LEU A 49 -0.48 -28.96 3.36
C LEU A 49 -0.53 -29.20 4.86
N ILE A 50 0.54 -28.94 5.61
CA ILE A 50 0.58 -29.06 7.07
C ILE A 50 -0.41 -28.09 7.72
N GLY A 51 -0.45 -26.83 7.29
CA GLY A 51 -1.40 -25.85 7.81
C GLY A 51 -2.86 -26.18 7.49
N VAL A 52 -3.13 -26.60 6.25
CA VAL A 52 -4.46 -27.08 5.83
C VAL A 52 -4.88 -28.32 6.62
N LEU A 53 -3.98 -29.28 6.82
CA LEU A 53 -4.24 -30.48 7.61
C LEU A 53 -4.62 -30.10 9.05
N GLY A 54 -3.87 -29.20 9.69
CA GLY A 54 -4.19 -28.68 11.02
C GLY A 54 -5.56 -28.03 11.07
N PHE A 55 -5.91 -27.21 10.08
CA PHE A 55 -7.22 -26.58 9.98
C PHE A 55 -8.35 -27.59 9.85
N VAL A 56 -8.24 -28.53 8.91
CA VAL A 56 -9.28 -29.52 8.63
C VAL A 56 -9.51 -30.41 9.84
N LEU A 57 -8.47 -30.98 10.42
CA LEU A 57 -8.59 -31.88 11.57
C LEU A 57 -9.10 -31.14 12.81
N TYR A 58 -8.81 -29.85 12.95
CA TYR A 58 -9.34 -29.04 14.05
C TYR A 58 -10.82 -28.70 13.86
N THR A 59 -11.27 -28.46 12.65
CA THR A 59 -12.66 -28.05 12.35
C THR A 59 -13.62 -29.23 12.22
N MET A 60 -13.12 -30.42 11.80
CA MET A 60 -13.96 -31.60 11.58
C MET A 60 -14.49 -32.23 12.86
N ASP A 61 -13.78 -32.12 13.97
CA ASP A 61 -14.13 -32.78 15.21
C ASP A 61 -14.25 -31.80 16.39
N ALA A 62 -15.44 -31.70 16.97
CA ALA A 62 -15.68 -30.84 18.12
C ALA A 62 -14.91 -31.26 19.38
N SER A 63 -14.60 -32.57 19.53
CA SER A 63 -13.79 -33.09 20.65
C SER A 63 -12.29 -32.78 20.52
N ARG A 64 -11.84 -32.29 19.36
CA ARG A 64 -10.43 -32.02 19.02
C ARG A 64 -9.53 -33.25 19.05
N LEU A 65 -10.11 -34.44 19.13
CA LEU A 65 -9.35 -35.69 19.20
C LEU A 65 -8.64 -35.96 17.88
N LEU A 66 -9.29 -35.74 16.74
CA LEU A 66 -8.67 -35.86 15.41
C LEU A 66 -7.47 -34.92 15.25
N PHE A 67 -7.58 -33.69 15.76
CA PHE A 67 -6.46 -32.74 15.76
C PHE A 67 -5.28 -33.25 16.60
N ALA A 68 -5.54 -33.78 17.80
CA ALA A 68 -4.49 -34.33 18.67
C ALA A 68 -3.82 -35.57 18.03
N VAL A 69 -4.60 -36.47 17.43
CA VAL A 69 -4.07 -37.62 16.70
C VAL A 69 -3.24 -37.18 15.49
N GLY A 70 -3.71 -36.19 14.73
CA GLY A 70 -2.95 -35.63 13.62
C GLY A 70 -1.64 -34.97 14.05
N LEU A 71 -1.63 -34.27 15.19
CA LEU A 71 -0.41 -33.73 15.80
C LEU A 71 0.57 -34.81 16.21
N LEU A 72 0.10 -35.89 16.82
CA LEU A 72 0.95 -37.07 17.19
C LEU A 72 1.53 -37.75 15.97
N LEU A 73 0.74 -37.94 14.92
CA LEU A 73 1.22 -38.53 13.66
C LEU A 73 2.26 -37.60 12.98
N LEU A 74 2.01 -36.32 12.90
CA LEU A 74 2.98 -35.36 12.37
C LEU A 74 4.26 -35.37 13.24
N GLY A 75 4.11 -35.32 14.56
CA GLY A 75 5.23 -35.38 15.51
C GLY A 75 6.06 -36.63 15.36
N SER A 76 5.44 -37.79 15.16
CA SER A 76 6.15 -39.06 14.95
C SER A 76 6.93 -39.07 13.62
N LEU A 77 6.36 -38.56 12.54
CA LEU A 77 7.08 -38.39 11.26
C LEU A 77 8.25 -37.42 11.39
N LEU A 78 8.08 -36.33 12.12
CA LEU A 78 9.14 -35.36 12.39
C LEU A 78 10.24 -35.96 13.27
N LEU A 79 9.89 -36.82 14.23
CA LEU A 79 10.86 -37.53 15.08
C LEU A 79 11.75 -38.48 14.25
N VAL A 80 11.14 -39.25 13.36
CA VAL A 80 11.87 -40.14 12.44
C VAL A 80 12.77 -39.33 11.51
N PHE A 81 12.27 -38.21 11.00
CA PHE A 81 13.05 -37.30 10.17
C PHE A 81 14.24 -36.71 10.94
N TYR A 82 14.02 -36.23 12.16
CA TYR A 82 15.08 -35.72 13.03
C TYR A 82 16.14 -36.77 13.37
N TRP A 83 15.71 -37.99 13.63
CA TRP A 83 16.64 -39.07 13.91
C TRP A 83 17.56 -39.38 12.71
N ARG A 84 17.00 -39.40 11.49
CA ARG A 84 17.81 -39.56 10.27
C ARG A 84 18.80 -38.40 10.09
N LEU A 85 18.33 -37.17 10.30
CA LEU A 85 19.17 -35.96 10.20
C LEU A 85 20.32 -36.01 11.22
N SER A 86 20.03 -36.42 12.44
CA SER A 86 21.01 -36.60 13.52
C SER A 86 22.06 -37.64 13.20
N ALA A 87 21.70 -38.74 12.50
CA ALA A 87 22.63 -39.75 12.04
C ALA A 87 23.66 -39.20 11.03
N GLU A 88 23.30 -38.17 10.27
CA GLU A 88 24.19 -37.43 9.34
C GLU A 88 24.94 -36.26 10.01
N ARG A 89 24.94 -36.17 11.33
CA ARG A 89 25.54 -35.11 12.17
C ARG A 89 24.96 -33.72 11.92
N LEU A 90 23.74 -33.63 11.37
CA LEU A 90 23.02 -32.38 11.17
C LEU A 90 22.02 -32.19 12.31
N PHE A 91 22.42 -31.50 13.38
CA PHE A 91 21.60 -31.30 14.57
C PHE A 91 20.78 -29.98 14.42
N SER A 92 19.60 -30.03 13.82
CA SER A 92 18.73 -28.90 13.74
C SER A 92 17.30 -29.24 14.13
N LEU A 93 16.89 -28.87 15.34
CA LEU A 93 15.49 -28.96 15.79
C LEU A 93 14.58 -27.88 15.16
N PHE A 94 15.19 -26.87 14.57
CA PHE A 94 14.49 -25.70 14.07
C PHE A 94 13.40 -26.05 13.03
N SER A 95 13.75 -26.86 12.03
CA SER A 95 12.83 -27.28 10.97
C SER A 95 11.66 -28.12 11.50
N THR A 96 11.91 -28.98 12.50
CA THR A 96 10.87 -29.82 13.10
C THR A 96 9.91 -29.04 13.96
N LEU A 97 10.41 -28.12 14.80
CA LEU A 97 9.60 -27.22 15.60
C LEU A 97 8.77 -26.28 14.71
N PHE A 98 9.38 -25.82 13.63
CA PHE A 98 8.72 -24.92 12.71
C PHE A 98 7.52 -25.56 11.99
N ALA A 99 7.65 -26.83 11.58
CA ALA A 99 6.55 -27.60 11.01
C ALA A 99 5.38 -27.77 11.99
N LEU A 100 5.66 -27.99 13.29
CA LEU A 100 4.63 -28.02 14.32
C LEU A 100 3.93 -26.68 14.50
N LEU A 101 4.67 -25.57 14.45
CA LEU A 101 4.09 -24.23 14.54
C LEU A 101 3.17 -23.91 13.34
N ILE A 102 3.55 -24.35 12.13
CA ILE A 102 2.68 -24.20 10.95
C ILE A 102 1.39 -25.03 11.09
N TYR A 103 1.46 -26.21 11.69
CA TYR A 103 0.26 -27.02 11.97
C TYR A 103 -0.75 -26.28 12.86
N LEU A 104 -0.29 -25.38 13.75
CA LEU A 104 -1.12 -24.58 14.62
C LEU A 104 -1.82 -23.39 13.92
N ILE A 105 -1.39 -22.99 12.72
CA ILE A 105 -1.98 -21.84 12.00
C ILE A 105 -3.48 -22.03 11.80
N GLY A 106 -3.92 -23.25 11.40
CA GLY A 106 -5.34 -23.57 11.19
C GLY A 106 -6.19 -23.42 12.45
N PRO A 107 -5.83 -24.10 13.56
CA PRO A 107 -6.50 -23.91 14.85
C PRO A 107 -6.53 -22.46 15.33
N ILE A 108 -5.43 -21.73 15.18
CA ILE A 108 -5.38 -20.33 15.59
C ILE A 108 -6.34 -19.48 14.73
N ALA A 109 -6.40 -19.71 13.42
CA ALA A 109 -7.34 -19.04 12.53
C ALA A 109 -8.82 -19.30 12.88
N SER A 110 -9.12 -20.46 13.49
CA SER A 110 -10.48 -20.88 13.83
C SER A 110 -10.91 -20.45 15.23
N ALA A 111 -10.00 -20.50 16.22
CA ALA A 111 -10.31 -20.36 17.63
C ALA A 111 -9.98 -18.98 18.22
N PHE A 112 -9.09 -18.22 17.57
CA PHE A 112 -8.62 -16.94 18.09
C PHE A 112 -9.01 -15.77 17.18
N PRO A 113 -9.04 -14.54 17.73
CA PRO A 113 -9.26 -13.34 16.92
C PRO A 113 -8.20 -13.18 15.81
N ASN A 114 -8.58 -12.61 14.68
CA ASN A 114 -7.69 -12.46 13.52
C ASN A 114 -6.39 -11.70 13.83
N TRP A 115 -6.42 -10.74 14.75
CA TRP A 115 -5.21 -10.01 15.16
C TRP A 115 -4.15 -10.93 15.79
N PHE A 116 -4.60 -11.97 16.53
CA PHE A 116 -3.69 -12.93 17.16
C PHE A 116 -3.03 -13.83 16.12
N LEU A 117 -3.79 -14.27 15.11
CA LEU A 117 -3.25 -15.03 13.98
C LEU A 117 -2.15 -14.22 13.26
N VAL A 118 -2.44 -12.95 12.97
CA VAL A 118 -1.45 -12.07 12.30
C VAL A 118 -0.22 -11.89 13.17
N LEU A 119 -0.38 -11.63 14.46
CA LEU A 119 0.75 -11.51 15.39
C LEU A 119 1.60 -12.80 15.40
N PHE A 120 0.95 -13.97 15.46
CA PHE A 120 1.62 -15.26 15.45
C PHE A 120 2.47 -15.45 14.17
N ILE A 121 1.91 -15.13 13.01
CA ILE A 121 2.60 -15.20 11.72
C ILE A 121 3.78 -14.23 11.64
N VAL A 122 3.60 -13.00 12.12
CA VAL A 122 4.68 -11.98 12.16
C VAL A 122 5.83 -12.48 13.01
N VAL A 123 5.55 -13.04 14.18
CA VAL A 123 6.59 -13.62 15.07
C VAL A 123 7.32 -14.78 14.38
N LEU A 124 6.59 -15.66 13.69
CA LEU A 124 7.22 -16.75 12.92
C LEU A 124 8.15 -16.24 11.82
N ILE A 125 7.72 -15.25 11.06
CA ILE A 125 8.54 -14.62 10.00
C ILE A 125 9.78 -13.94 10.61
N MET A 126 9.61 -13.23 11.71
CA MET A 126 10.75 -12.57 12.40
C MET A 126 11.77 -13.60 12.91
N ILE A 127 11.31 -14.71 13.49
CA ILE A 127 12.20 -15.78 13.96
C ILE A 127 12.98 -16.41 12.79
N LEU A 128 12.37 -16.54 11.63
CA LEU A 128 13.04 -17.02 10.41
C LEU A 128 14.05 -16.03 9.86
N GLY A 129 13.73 -14.73 9.89
CA GLY A 129 14.53 -13.66 9.27
C GLY A 129 15.80 -13.28 10.06
N GLU A 130 15.89 -13.60 11.37
CA GLU A 130 16.99 -13.16 12.22
C GLU A 130 18.23 -14.07 12.19
N LYS A 131 18.85 -14.27 11.02
CA LYS A 131 20.24 -14.79 10.98
C LYS A 131 21.22 -13.78 10.40
N PRO A 132 22.10 -13.19 11.21
CA PRO A 132 22.98 -12.07 10.81
C PRO A 132 24.15 -12.42 9.89
N LEU A 133 24.36 -13.67 9.47
CA LEU A 133 25.62 -14.13 8.86
C LEU A 133 25.56 -14.48 7.36
N ILE A 134 24.40 -14.40 6.72
CA ILE A 134 24.24 -14.92 5.34
C ILE A 134 24.17 -13.82 4.29
N HIS A 135 24.32 -12.58 4.71
CA HIS A 135 24.05 -11.43 3.88
C HIS A 135 25.28 -10.77 3.30
N ARG A 136 25.91 -11.38 2.34
CA ARG A 136 26.77 -10.65 1.42
C ARG A 136 26.28 -10.87 0.00
N ILE A 137 25.60 -9.85 -0.51
CA ILE A 137 25.49 -9.48 -1.93
C ILE A 137 24.15 -9.75 -2.63
N SER A 138 23.42 -10.85 -2.37
CA SER A 138 22.16 -11.10 -3.10
C SER A 138 20.89 -10.90 -2.27
N ASP A 139 21.01 -10.96 -0.97
CA ASP A 139 19.86 -11.12 -0.06
C ASP A 139 19.45 -9.85 0.69
N GLN A 140 20.18 -8.76 0.56
CA GLN A 140 19.84 -7.48 1.24
C GLN A 140 18.46 -6.95 0.86
N LEU A 141 18.03 -7.15 -0.36
CA LEU A 141 16.72 -6.71 -0.85
C LEU A 141 15.57 -7.55 -0.27
N ALA A 142 15.73 -8.86 -0.18
CA ALA A 142 14.67 -9.76 0.31
C ALA A 142 14.38 -9.59 1.82
N ASN A 143 15.37 -9.32 2.64
CA ASN A 143 15.17 -9.18 4.09
C ASN A 143 14.54 -7.84 4.50
N GLU A 144 14.93 -6.75 3.87
CA GLU A 144 14.33 -5.45 4.14
C GLU A 144 12.84 -5.43 3.79
N GLU A 145 12.46 -6.15 2.76
CA GLU A 145 11.06 -6.25 2.32
C GLU A 145 10.20 -7.08 3.26
N ILE A 146 10.75 -8.18 3.79
CA ILE A 146 10.05 -9.02 4.78
C ILE A 146 9.84 -8.26 6.08
N VAL A 147 10.87 -7.56 6.56
CA VAL A 147 10.75 -6.68 7.74
C VAL A 147 9.72 -5.57 7.47
N THR A 148 9.67 -5.04 6.27
CA THR A 148 8.72 -4.04 5.86
C THR A 148 7.29 -4.60 5.81
N LEU A 149 7.12 -5.81 5.26
CA LEU A 149 5.85 -6.52 5.29
C LEU A 149 5.41 -6.84 6.73
N ALA A 150 6.32 -7.30 7.58
CA ALA A 150 6.04 -7.56 8.99
C ALA A 150 5.58 -6.29 9.73
N LYS A 151 6.26 -5.16 9.50
CA LYS A 151 5.82 -3.86 10.03
C LYS A 151 4.42 -3.50 9.54
N PHE A 152 4.13 -3.70 8.26
CA PHE A 152 2.80 -3.44 7.71
C PHE A 152 1.73 -4.34 8.32
N LEU A 153 2.02 -5.62 8.52
CA LEU A 153 1.12 -6.57 9.18
C LEU A 153 0.86 -6.19 10.64
N ILE A 154 1.87 -5.70 11.38
CA ILE A 154 1.69 -5.19 12.74
C ILE A 154 0.75 -3.99 12.72
N ILE A 155 0.99 -3.01 11.85
CA ILE A 155 0.19 -1.79 11.76
C ILE A 155 -1.26 -2.11 11.38
N SER A 156 -1.47 -3.04 10.43
CA SER A 156 -2.79 -3.36 9.89
C SER A 156 -3.52 -4.47 10.65
N GLY A 157 -2.82 -5.51 11.06
CA GLY A 157 -3.44 -6.72 11.63
C GLY A 157 -3.45 -6.76 13.16
N VAL A 158 -2.52 -6.05 13.80
CA VAL A 158 -2.43 -6.01 15.27
C VAL A 158 -2.98 -4.70 15.82
N ILE A 159 -2.46 -3.56 15.36
CA ILE A 159 -2.84 -2.27 15.94
C ILE A 159 -4.29 -1.90 15.58
N LEU A 160 -4.69 -2.02 14.31
CA LEU A 160 -6.02 -1.61 13.86
C LEU A 160 -7.18 -2.28 14.64
N PRO A 161 -7.20 -3.63 14.87
CA PRO A 161 -8.29 -4.25 15.61
C PRO A 161 -8.34 -3.88 17.09
N LEU A 162 -7.23 -3.39 17.66
CA LEU A 162 -7.16 -2.97 19.06
C LEU A 162 -7.66 -1.55 19.28
N LEU A 163 -7.81 -0.76 18.20
CA LEU A 163 -8.23 0.62 18.31
C LEU A 163 -9.74 0.74 18.51
N PRO A 164 -10.20 1.55 19.50
CA PRO A 164 -11.62 1.75 19.74
C PRO A 164 -12.27 2.57 18.62
N ASP A 165 -13.50 2.20 18.23
CA ASP A 165 -14.30 3.00 17.29
C ASP A 165 -15.09 4.10 18.02
N GLN A 166 -14.36 4.89 18.85
CA GLN A 166 -14.88 6.02 19.60
C GLN A 166 -14.26 7.31 19.07
N PRO A 167 -14.98 8.45 19.06
CA PRO A 167 -14.44 9.74 18.68
C PRO A 167 -13.23 10.10 19.53
N ILE A 168 -12.19 10.65 18.89
CA ILE A 168 -10.94 11.03 19.56
C ILE A 168 -11.19 12.21 20.52
N ALA A 169 -12.01 13.17 20.09
CA ALA A 169 -12.41 14.32 20.90
C ALA A 169 -13.79 14.84 20.44
N PRO A 170 -14.51 15.60 21.28
CA PRO A 170 -15.82 16.14 20.92
C PRO A 170 -15.79 17.06 19.66
N MET A 171 -14.65 17.69 19.39
CA MET A 171 -14.45 18.55 18.20
C MET A 171 -13.89 17.82 16.99
N LEU A 172 -13.57 16.54 17.11
CA LEU A 172 -13.01 15.71 16.05
C LEU A 172 -14.03 14.63 15.67
N PRO A 173 -14.81 14.79 14.59
CA PRO A 173 -15.82 13.82 14.18
C PRO A 173 -15.19 12.60 13.48
N VAL A 174 -14.11 12.07 14.04
CA VAL A 174 -13.35 10.92 13.54
C VAL A 174 -12.93 10.02 14.70
N THR A 175 -12.89 8.69 14.45
CA THR A 175 -12.50 7.70 15.47
C THR A 175 -11.04 7.29 15.32
N TYR A 176 -10.43 6.76 16.40
CA TYR A 176 -9.08 6.20 16.36
C TYR A 176 -8.94 5.15 15.25
N TYR A 177 -9.95 4.26 15.13
CA TYR A 177 -10.01 3.23 14.10
C TYR A 177 -9.94 3.82 12.67
N ARG A 178 -10.72 4.87 12.38
CA ARG A 178 -10.76 5.49 11.05
C ARG A 178 -9.48 6.22 10.69
N VAL A 179 -8.87 6.92 11.65
CA VAL A 179 -7.55 7.56 11.44
C VAL A 179 -6.52 6.51 11.07
N TRP A 180 -6.48 5.42 11.82
CA TRP A 180 -5.51 4.36 11.59
C TRP A 180 -5.78 3.58 10.30
N LEU A 181 -7.05 3.35 9.98
CA LEU A 181 -7.44 2.76 8.69
C LEU A 181 -6.94 3.62 7.51
N ALA A 182 -7.04 4.94 7.60
CA ALA A 182 -6.51 5.84 6.59
C ALA A 182 -4.99 5.69 6.43
N VAL A 183 -4.25 5.61 7.56
CA VAL A 183 -2.80 5.34 7.56
C VAL A 183 -2.49 4.03 6.82
N ILE A 184 -3.22 2.96 7.13
CA ILE A 184 -3.01 1.63 6.52
C ILE A 184 -3.24 1.67 5.01
N ILE A 185 -4.31 2.30 4.56
CA ILE A 185 -4.66 2.36 3.14
C ILE A 185 -3.59 3.12 2.35
N VAL A 186 -3.17 4.28 2.83
CA VAL A 186 -2.12 5.08 2.16
C VAL A 186 -0.78 4.35 2.19
N SER A 187 -0.42 3.77 3.33
CA SER A 187 0.81 2.97 3.46
C SER A 187 0.78 1.73 2.57
N GLY A 188 -0.39 1.08 2.45
CA GLY A 188 -0.59 -0.08 1.58
C GLY A 188 -0.40 0.25 0.09
N PHE A 189 -0.97 1.36 -0.38
CA PHE A 189 -0.75 1.83 -1.75
C PHE A 189 0.72 2.19 -2.00
N SER A 190 1.36 2.83 -1.04
CA SER A 190 2.78 3.17 -1.11
C SER A 190 3.67 1.93 -1.16
N TYR A 191 3.37 0.94 -0.33
CA TYR A 191 4.10 -0.33 -0.29
C TYR A 191 3.87 -1.16 -1.56
N LEU A 192 2.64 -1.24 -2.05
CA LEU A 192 2.32 -1.91 -3.30
C LEU A 192 3.08 -1.29 -4.48
N SER A 193 3.10 0.03 -4.56
CA SER A 193 3.87 0.76 -5.57
C SER A 193 5.37 0.47 -5.50
N TYR A 194 5.92 0.40 -4.27
CA TYR A 194 7.31 0.03 -4.03
C TYR A 194 7.61 -1.40 -4.51
N LEU A 195 6.77 -2.39 -4.16
CA LEU A 195 6.95 -3.78 -4.59
C LEU A 195 6.91 -3.91 -6.12
N VAL A 196 5.93 -3.26 -6.76
CA VAL A 196 5.81 -3.26 -8.21
C VAL A 196 7.06 -2.64 -8.86
N ASN A 197 7.59 -1.56 -8.29
CA ASN A 197 8.83 -0.94 -8.78
C ASN A 197 10.04 -1.88 -8.64
N THR A 198 10.18 -2.50 -7.49
CA THR A 198 11.37 -3.31 -7.16
C THR A 198 11.40 -4.61 -7.96
N TYR A 199 10.24 -5.28 -8.14
CA TYR A 199 10.19 -6.64 -8.72
C TYR A 199 9.85 -6.67 -10.20
N PHE A 200 8.97 -5.78 -10.67
CA PHE A 200 8.45 -5.85 -12.04
C PHE A 200 9.14 -4.87 -12.99
N PHE A 201 9.61 -3.73 -12.49
CA PHE A 201 10.15 -2.69 -13.34
C PHE A 201 11.61 -2.34 -12.97
N LYS A 202 12.55 -3.13 -13.45
CA LYS A 202 13.99 -2.82 -13.34
C LYS A 202 14.45 -1.72 -14.30
N SER A 203 13.57 -1.23 -15.18
CA SER A 203 13.93 -0.22 -16.15
C SER A 203 13.90 1.19 -15.55
N ARG A 204 14.89 1.99 -15.93
CA ARG A 204 15.12 3.36 -15.43
C ARG A 204 14.44 4.42 -16.29
N ASP A 205 13.41 4.08 -17.03
CA ASP A 205 12.69 5.02 -17.90
C ASP A 205 11.93 6.05 -17.07
N LEU A 206 11.96 7.30 -17.52
CA LEU A 206 11.22 8.41 -16.90
C LEU A 206 9.71 8.14 -16.85
N LEU A 207 9.15 7.46 -17.86
CA LEU A 207 7.74 7.14 -17.89
C LEU A 207 7.36 6.17 -16.76
N ILE A 208 8.19 5.16 -16.51
CA ILE A 208 8.02 4.21 -15.41
C ILE A 208 8.17 4.93 -14.07
N THR A 209 9.13 5.85 -13.96
CA THR A 209 9.24 6.73 -12.79
C THR A 209 7.96 7.56 -12.59
N GLY A 210 7.32 8.02 -13.67
CA GLY A 210 6.03 8.70 -13.62
C GLY A 210 4.90 7.79 -13.13
N ILE A 211 4.80 6.56 -13.63
CA ILE A 211 3.77 5.60 -13.24
C ILE A 211 3.92 5.24 -11.75
N LEU A 212 5.07 4.70 -11.38
CA LEU A 212 5.28 4.14 -10.04
C LEU A 212 5.43 5.22 -8.99
N GLY A 213 6.18 6.27 -9.30
CA GLY A 213 6.28 7.44 -8.44
C GLY A 213 4.94 8.15 -8.26
N GLY A 214 4.12 8.21 -9.31
CA GLY A 214 2.77 8.77 -9.25
C GLY A 214 1.80 7.99 -8.36
N LEU A 215 1.91 6.66 -8.34
CA LEU A 215 1.17 5.80 -7.42
C LEU A 215 1.63 5.97 -5.96
N TYR A 216 2.93 6.15 -5.74
CA TYR A 216 3.51 6.38 -4.42
C TYR A 216 3.21 7.80 -3.93
N SER A 217 3.71 8.79 -4.63
CA SER A 217 3.50 10.22 -4.40
C SER A 217 3.74 11.00 -5.70
N SER A 218 2.67 11.47 -6.30
CA SER A 218 2.75 12.22 -7.55
C SER A 218 3.54 13.53 -7.42
N THR A 219 3.53 14.15 -6.25
CA THR A 219 4.32 15.36 -5.94
C THR A 219 5.81 15.01 -5.85
N ALA A 220 6.17 13.94 -5.13
CA ALA A 220 7.55 13.46 -5.08
C ALA A 220 8.06 13.05 -6.46
N ALA A 221 7.24 12.34 -7.26
CA ALA A 221 7.56 11.99 -8.63
C ALA A 221 7.83 13.25 -9.49
N THR A 222 7.00 14.27 -9.36
CA THR A 222 7.18 15.55 -10.07
C THR A 222 8.51 16.22 -9.70
N ILE A 223 8.87 16.22 -8.41
CA ILE A 223 10.15 16.76 -7.93
C ILE A 223 11.33 15.99 -8.52
N VAL A 224 11.29 14.66 -8.47
CA VAL A 224 12.36 13.80 -9.00
C VAL A 224 12.52 13.99 -10.51
N ILE A 225 11.41 13.94 -11.27
CA ILE A 225 11.43 14.13 -12.72
C ILE A 225 11.93 15.53 -13.08
N GLY A 226 11.45 16.56 -12.37
CA GLY A 226 11.87 17.95 -12.58
C GLY A 226 13.39 18.16 -12.34
N ARG A 227 13.92 17.61 -11.24
CA ARG A 227 15.36 17.66 -10.95
C ARG A 227 16.19 16.92 -11.99
N ARG A 228 15.74 15.75 -12.43
CA ARG A 228 16.43 15.01 -13.51
C ARG A 228 16.41 15.78 -14.83
N ALA A 229 15.32 16.43 -15.15
CA ALA A 229 15.21 17.25 -16.36
C ALA A 229 16.20 18.42 -16.37
N HIS A 230 16.60 18.97 -15.23
CA HIS A 230 17.56 20.08 -15.14
C HIS A 230 18.96 19.72 -15.65
N GLY A 231 19.44 18.50 -15.39
CA GLY A 231 20.80 18.07 -15.76
C GLY A 231 20.95 17.54 -17.20
N LEU A 232 19.90 17.53 -17.99
CA LEU A 232 19.82 16.75 -19.22
C LEU A 232 19.32 17.58 -20.40
N GLU A 233 20.21 18.34 -21.03
CA GLU A 233 19.90 19.07 -22.29
C GLU A 233 19.52 18.13 -23.45
N SER A 234 19.93 16.85 -23.40
CA SER A 234 19.71 15.85 -24.44
C SER A 234 18.41 15.05 -24.29
N VAL A 235 17.67 15.16 -23.17
CA VAL A 235 16.43 14.41 -22.98
C VAL A 235 15.28 15.05 -23.73
N SER A 236 14.58 14.23 -24.50
CA SER A 236 13.38 14.66 -25.22
C SER A 236 12.37 15.27 -24.26
N TRP A 237 11.99 16.55 -24.47
CA TRP A 237 10.95 17.25 -23.74
C TRP A 237 9.62 16.45 -23.68
N ARG A 238 9.38 15.61 -24.69
CA ARG A 238 8.21 14.74 -24.76
C ARG A 238 8.23 13.64 -23.71
N LYS A 239 9.37 12.99 -23.48
CA LYS A 239 9.52 11.95 -22.43
C LYS A 239 9.34 12.57 -21.04
N VAL A 240 9.93 13.74 -20.80
CA VAL A 240 9.78 14.47 -19.52
C VAL A 240 8.33 14.86 -19.28
N SER A 241 7.69 15.48 -20.29
CA SER A 241 6.30 15.89 -20.19
C SER A 241 5.35 14.70 -20.02
N SER A 242 5.56 13.60 -20.77
CA SER A 242 4.76 12.37 -20.62
C SER A 242 4.88 11.78 -19.21
N ALA A 243 6.08 11.77 -18.64
CA ALA A 243 6.30 11.24 -17.28
C ALA A 243 5.60 12.09 -16.21
N LEU A 244 5.65 13.43 -16.32
CA LEU A 244 4.97 14.35 -15.41
C LEU A 244 3.43 14.22 -15.48
N ILE A 245 2.88 14.15 -16.71
CA ILE A 245 1.44 13.95 -16.93
C ILE A 245 1.03 12.58 -16.40
N MET A 246 1.84 11.53 -16.64
CA MET A 246 1.57 10.18 -16.14
C MET A 246 1.56 10.13 -14.61
N ALA A 247 2.50 10.77 -13.93
CA ALA A 247 2.52 10.84 -12.47
C ALA A 247 1.24 11.47 -11.91
N THR A 248 0.69 12.47 -12.58
CA THR A 248 -0.58 13.08 -12.17
C THR A 248 -1.78 12.20 -12.52
N THR A 249 -1.76 11.52 -13.66
CA THR A 249 -2.81 10.55 -14.04
C THR A 249 -2.91 9.43 -13.02
N MET A 250 -1.77 8.89 -12.57
CA MET A 250 -1.72 7.86 -11.54
C MET A 250 -2.24 8.34 -10.18
N MET A 251 -2.06 9.62 -9.84
CA MET A 251 -2.69 10.22 -8.67
C MET A 251 -4.22 10.12 -8.75
N TYR A 252 -4.83 10.49 -9.88
CA TYR A 252 -6.29 10.41 -10.02
C TYR A 252 -6.80 8.97 -9.90
N ILE A 253 -6.09 7.99 -10.48
CA ILE A 253 -6.41 6.57 -10.35
C ILE A 253 -6.34 6.14 -8.88
N ARG A 254 -5.26 6.48 -8.17
CA ARG A 254 -5.09 6.16 -6.75
C ARG A 254 -6.17 6.82 -5.88
N LEU A 255 -6.43 8.10 -6.07
CA LEU A 255 -7.47 8.81 -5.35
C LEU A 255 -8.84 8.17 -5.55
N LEU A 256 -9.19 7.81 -6.78
CA LEU A 256 -10.45 7.14 -7.08
C LEU A 256 -10.56 5.80 -6.34
N ALA A 257 -9.50 4.99 -6.36
CA ALA A 257 -9.45 3.73 -5.63
C ALA A 257 -9.64 3.93 -4.12
N ILE A 258 -8.93 4.90 -3.52
CA ILE A 258 -9.04 5.25 -2.11
C ILE A 258 -10.47 5.70 -1.76
N ILE A 259 -11.05 6.60 -2.58
CA ILE A 259 -12.39 7.14 -2.35
C ILE A 259 -13.45 6.03 -2.37
N PHE A 260 -13.37 5.08 -3.31
CA PHE A 260 -14.29 3.94 -3.37
C PHE A 260 -14.23 3.03 -2.14
N VAL A 261 -13.07 2.93 -1.48
CA VAL A 261 -12.92 2.15 -0.24
C VAL A 261 -13.64 2.82 0.93
N PHE A 262 -13.61 4.17 1.00
CA PHE A 262 -14.19 4.92 2.13
C PHE A 262 -15.66 5.30 1.92
N ASP A 263 -16.00 5.75 0.71
CA ASP A 263 -17.35 6.22 0.37
C ASP A 263 -17.68 5.94 -1.09
N ARG A 264 -18.53 4.95 -1.30
CA ARG A 264 -18.98 4.55 -2.63
C ARG A 264 -19.84 5.59 -3.32
N GLY A 265 -20.64 6.36 -2.57
CA GLY A 265 -21.52 7.40 -3.11
C GLY A 265 -20.72 8.54 -3.73
N VAL A 266 -19.78 9.09 -2.97
CA VAL A 266 -18.81 10.10 -3.42
C VAL A 266 -17.95 9.54 -4.57
N GLY A 267 -17.51 8.27 -4.47
CA GLY A 267 -16.73 7.60 -5.52
C GLY A 267 -17.46 7.53 -6.85
N LEU A 268 -18.73 7.19 -6.88
CA LEU A 268 -19.54 7.17 -8.11
C LEU A 268 -19.71 8.54 -8.73
N GLN A 269 -19.87 9.59 -7.93
CA GLN A 269 -19.97 10.98 -8.44
C GLN A 269 -18.64 11.48 -9.00
N LEU A 270 -17.51 11.10 -8.42
CA LEU A 270 -16.16 11.45 -8.89
C LEU A 270 -15.70 10.60 -10.07
N LEU A 271 -16.32 9.44 -10.30
CA LEU A 271 -15.94 8.53 -11.38
C LEU A 271 -15.92 9.22 -12.74
N THR A 272 -16.99 9.91 -13.07
CA THR A 272 -17.11 10.58 -14.38
C THR A 272 -16.05 11.66 -14.62
N PRO A 273 -15.87 12.67 -13.75
CA PRO A 273 -14.86 13.71 -13.97
C PRO A 273 -13.43 13.12 -13.94
N PHE A 274 -13.14 12.17 -13.07
CA PHE A 274 -11.79 11.58 -12.99
C PHE A 274 -11.47 10.70 -14.19
N ILE A 275 -12.42 9.89 -14.69
CA ILE A 275 -12.22 9.11 -15.92
C ILE A 275 -11.98 10.02 -17.12
N ILE A 276 -12.71 11.13 -17.23
CA ILE A 276 -12.50 12.09 -18.33
C ILE A 276 -11.06 12.66 -18.22
N ILE A 277 -10.63 13.12 -17.06
CA ILE A 277 -9.28 13.64 -16.84
C ILE A 277 -8.22 12.58 -17.16
N ILE A 278 -8.38 11.34 -16.68
CA ILE A 278 -7.49 10.23 -16.96
C ILE A 278 -7.42 9.96 -18.46
N PHE A 279 -8.56 9.86 -19.12
CA PHE A 279 -8.64 9.54 -20.54
C PHE A 279 -7.96 10.60 -21.42
N ILE A 280 -8.27 11.89 -21.21
CA ILE A 280 -7.64 12.97 -21.97
C ILE A 280 -6.14 13.07 -21.70
N SER A 281 -5.71 12.80 -20.45
CA SER A 281 -4.28 12.78 -20.10
C SER A 281 -3.56 11.61 -20.75
N LEU A 282 -4.18 10.43 -20.82
CA LEU A 282 -3.61 9.29 -21.55
C LEU A 282 -3.50 9.58 -23.07
N LEU A 283 -4.50 10.21 -23.66
CA LEU A 283 -4.45 10.64 -25.08
C LEU A 283 -3.29 11.63 -25.30
N ALA A 284 -3.11 12.60 -24.41
CA ALA A 284 -1.98 13.53 -24.47
C ALA A 284 -0.64 12.80 -24.39
N ILE A 285 -0.49 11.84 -23.48
CA ILE A 285 0.73 11.01 -23.36
C ILE A 285 0.98 10.21 -24.63
N ILE A 286 -0.05 9.52 -25.16
CA ILE A 286 0.08 8.74 -26.40
C ILE A 286 0.51 9.64 -27.56
N SER A 287 -0.08 10.82 -27.70
CA SER A 287 0.28 11.77 -28.75
C SER A 287 1.75 12.23 -28.67
N LEU A 288 2.26 12.40 -27.45
CA LEU A 288 3.66 12.75 -27.22
C LEU A 288 4.64 11.61 -27.55
N LEU A 289 4.24 10.36 -27.29
CA LEU A 289 5.08 9.16 -27.46
C LEU A 289 5.09 8.62 -28.89
N THR A 290 4.03 8.81 -29.66
CA THR A 290 3.94 8.31 -31.05
C THR A 290 4.92 8.99 -32.00
N ILE A 291 5.43 10.16 -31.66
CA ILE A 291 6.42 10.86 -32.48
C ILE A 291 7.82 10.39 -32.04
N ARG A 292 8.37 9.47 -32.79
CA ARG A 292 9.63 8.76 -32.54
C ARG A 292 10.82 9.71 -32.45
N ASN A 293 11.47 9.79 -31.28
CA ASN A 293 12.79 10.40 -31.13
C ASN A 293 13.68 9.44 -30.36
N HIS A 294 14.85 9.12 -30.90
CA HIS A 294 15.91 8.37 -30.25
C HIS A 294 16.59 9.30 -29.25
N ALA A 295 16.28 9.17 -28.00
CA ALA A 295 17.02 9.82 -26.91
C ALA A 295 17.76 8.75 -26.11
N PRO A 296 19.00 9.00 -25.64
CA PRO A 296 19.80 8.06 -24.89
C PRO A 296 19.10 7.67 -23.58
N GLU A 297 19.26 6.41 -23.18
CA GLU A 297 18.79 5.89 -21.89
C GLU A 297 19.62 6.49 -20.76
N LEU A 298 18.92 6.92 -19.72
CA LEU A 298 19.53 7.56 -18.56
C LEU A 298 20.00 6.51 -17.56
N HIS A 299 21.28 6.57 -17.20
CA HIS A 299 21.87 5.77 -16.16
C HIS A 299 22.00 6.62 -14.90
N ASP A 300 21.03 6.54 -14.00
CA ASP A 300 21.26 6.99 -12.63
C ASP A 300 20.32 6.33 -11.62
N VAL A 301 20.81 6.12 -10.40
CA VAL A 301 20.16 5.34 -9.34
C VAL A 301 19.18 6.25 -8.63
N SER A 302 17.90 5.90 -8.62
CA SER A 302 16.96 6.54 -7.69
C SER A 302 17.00 5.80 -6.35
N ASP A 303 17.46 6.49 -5.30
CA ASP A 303 17.19 6.11 -3.92
C ASP A 303 15.66 6.16 -3.69
N VAL A 304 15.00 5.05 -3.91
CA VAL A 304 13.62 4.85 -3.48
C VAL A 304 13.68 4.53 -1.98
N ARG A 305 13.42 5.51 -1.14
CA ARG A 305 13.34 5.30 0.30
C ARG A 305 12.23 4.30 0.61
N HIS A 306 12.46 3.44 1.61
CA HIS A 306 11.47 2.47 2.06
C HIS A 306 10.18 3.17 2.53
N PRO A 307 9.00 2.82 1.96
CA PRO A 307 7.76 3.58 2.18
C PRO A 307 7.10 3.35 3.55
N LEU A 308 7.56 2.36 4.33
CA LEU A 308 6.92 1.96 5.58
C LEU A 308 7.82 2.24 6.79
N GLU A 309 8.06 3.51 7.07
CA GLU A 309 8.60 3.92 8.35
C GLU A 309 7.46 4.27 9.30
N LEU A 310 7.49 3.73 10.53
CA LEU A 310 6.50 4.04 11.58
C LEU A 310 6.41 5.55 11.84
N SER A 311 7.53 6.25 11.72
CA SER A 311 7.62 7.72 11.79
C SER A 311 6.72 8.39 10.76
N THR A 312 6.76 7.93 9.51
CA THR A 312 5.91 8.44 8.42
C THR A 312 4.43 8.19 8.69
N ALA A 313 4.09 7.01 9.21
CA ALA A 313 2.71 6.65 9.59
C ALA A 313 2.17 7.57 10.71
N ILE A 314 2.99 7.85 11.72
CA ILE A 314 2.62 8.77 12.82
C ILE A 314 2.44 10.20 12.31
N ILE A 315 3.37 10.70 11.50
CA ILE A 315 3.27 12.04 10.89
C ILE A 315 1.99 12.14 10.05
N PHE A 316 1.70 11.12 9.25
CA PHE A 316 0.46 11.08 8.46
C PHE A 316 -0.77 11.14 9.35
N ALA A 317 -0.82 10.37 10.44
CA ALA A 317 -1.92 10.40 11.41
C ALA A 317 -2.11 11.78 12.04
N LEU A 318 -1.01 12.46 12.42
CA LEU A 318 -1.07 13.81 12.98
C LEU A 318 -1.58 14.83 11.96
N VAL A 319 -1.10 14.77 10.72
CA VAL A 319 -1.57 15.66 9.63
C VAL A 319 -3.03 15.38 9.27
N PHE A 320 -3.45 14.11 9.27
CA PHE A 320 -4.85 13.72 9.09
C PHE A 320 -5.73 14.32 10.20
N MET A 321 -5.35 14.22 11.46
CA MET A 321 -6.08 14.82 12.59
C MET A 321 -6.14 16.35 12.48
N LEU A 322 -5.04 16.98 12.07
CA LEU A 322 -5.00 18.43 11.82
C LEU A 322 -6.02 18.81 10.74
N PHE A 323 -6.05 18.10 9.60
CA PHE A 323 -7.01 18.40 8.54
C PHE A 323 -8.46 18.09 8.95
N THR A 324 -8.68 17.06 9.77
CA THR A 324 -10.00 16.80 10.34
C THR A 324 -10.48 17.98 11.19
N PHE A 325 -9.60 18.51 12.04
CA PHE A 325 -9.90 19.69 12.85
C PHE A 325 -10.17 20.93 11.99
N LEU A 326 -9.29 21.21 11.02
CA LEU A 326 -9.45 22.35 10.11
C LEU A 326 -10.72 22.24 9.28
N THR A 327 -11.06 21.04 8.81
CA THR A 327 -12.31 20.78 8.08
C THR A 327 -13.52 21.03 8.97
N HIS A 328 -13.52 20.52 10.19
CA HIS A 328 -14.60 20.78 11.15
C HIS A 328 -14.73 22.29 11.46
N TYR A 329 -13.63 22.95 11.73
CA TYR A 329 -13.62 24.39 11.99
C TYR A 329 -14.15 25.21 10.79
N ALA A 330 -13.64 24.92 9.60
CA ALA A 330 -14.03 25.63 8.38
C ALA A 330 -15.52 25.40 8.06
N THR A 331 -16.01 24.19 8.20
CA THR A 331 -17.42 23.86 7.93
C THR A 331 -18.38 24.41 8.98
N SER A 332 -17.98 24.41 10.26
CA SER A 332 -18.81 24.93 11.36
C SER A 332 -18.95 26.47 11.34
N HIS A 333 -17.92 27.19 10.92
CA HIS A 333 -17.92 28.67 10.95
C HIS A 333 -18.28 29.30 9.60
N TYR A 334 -17.89 28.67 8.50
CA TYR A 334 -18.01 29.23 7.15
C TYR A 334 -18.81 28.33 6.19
N GLY A 335 -19.37 27.23 6.67
CA GLY A 335 -20.16 26.29 5.87
C GLY A 335 -19.41 25.71 4.67
N SER A 336 -20.10 25.48 3.56
CA SER A 336 -19.53 24.93 2.33
C SER A 336 -18.47 25.83 1.69
N GLN A 337 -18.55 27.14 1.86
CA GLN A 337 -17.57 28.12 1.35
C GLN A 337 -16.22 27.95 2.06
N GLY A 338 -16.25 27.78 3.38
CA GLY A 338 -15.04 27.53 4.18
C GLY A 338 -14.33 26.27 3.75
N LEU A 339 -15.07 25.18 3.49
CA LEU A 339 -14.50 23.94 3.01
C LEU A 339 -13.84 24.07 1.62
N LYS A 340 -14.48 24.81 0.69
CA LYS A 340 -13.92 25.05 -0.64
C LYS A 340 -12.61 25.85 -0.57
N SER A 341 -12.58 26.89 0.26
CA SER A 341 -11.37 27.69 0.49
C SER A 341 -10.26 26.85 1.10
N LEU A 342 -10.58 26.02 2.08
CA LEU A 342 -9.63 25.08 2.69
C LEU A 342 -9.10 24.08 1.65
N ALA A 343 -9.96 23.52 0.81
CA ALA A 343 -9.58 22.57 -0.24
C ALA A 343 -8.55 23.17 -1.22
N ILE A 344 -8.74 24.43 -1.61
CA ILE A 344 -7.77 25.14 -2.47
C ILE A 344 -6.42 25.29 -1.76
N ILE A 345 -6.42 25.70 -0.49
CA ILE A 345 -5.20 25.90 0.29
C ILE A 345 -4.46 24.56 0.48
N VAL A 346 -5.18 23.51 0.84
CA VAL A 346 -4.62 22.18 1.05
C VAL A 346 -4.02 21.59 -0.21
N GLY A 347 -4.54 21.94 -1.39
CA GLY A 347 -3.95 21.54 -2.66
C GLY A 347 -2.47 21.92 -2.83
N PHE A 348 -1.98 22.93 -2.10
CA PHE A 348 -0.56 23.30 -2.05
C PHE A 348 0.26 22.48 -1.03
N THR A 349 -0.32 21.44 -0.46
CA THR A 349 0.33 20.50 0.44
C THR A 349 0.09 19.06 -0.04
N ASP A 350 0.10 18.08 0.87
CA ASP A 350 -0.33 16.72 0.59
C ASP A 350 -1.85 16.62 0.74
N ILE A 351 -2.54 16.28 -0.36
CA ILE A 351 -4.00 16.21 -0.40
C ILE A 351 -4.57 14.92 0.20
N ASP A 352 -3.77 13.86 0.32
CA ASP A 352 -4.25 12.55 0.79
C ASP A 352 -4.85 12.61 2.20
N PRO A 353 -4.15 13.19 3.21
CA PRO A 353 -4.71 13.28 4.55
C PRO A 353 -5.99 14.11 4.62
N PHE A 354 -6.10 15.15 3.80
CA PHE A 354 -7.30 15.97 3.73
C PHE A 354 -8.49 15.22 3.12
N ILE A 355 -8.30 14.58 1.96
CA ILE A 355 -9.37 13.83 1.29
C ILE A 355 -9.84 12.70 2.20
N LEU A 356 -8.91 11.97 2.82
CA LEU A 356 -9.25 10.91 3.75
C LEU A 356 -9.96 11.43 4.99
N SER A 357 -9.60 12.61 5.50
CA SER A 357 -10.29 13.24 6.62
C SER A 357 -11.75 13.57 6.27
N LEU A 358 -12.00 14.06 5.06
CA LEU A 358 -13.36 14.34 4.56
C LEU A 358 -14.22 13.09 4.49
N LEU A 359 -13.66 12.00 3.95
CA LEU A 359 -14.37 10.74 3.73
C LEU A 359 -14.58 9.93 5.03
N SER A 360 -13.66 10.06 5.98
CA SER A 360 -13.69 9.32 7.25
C SER A 360 -14.47 10.05 8.34
N GLY A 361 -14.56 11.37 8.27
CA GLY A 361 -15.23 12.21 9.24
C GLY A 361 -16.76 12.11 9.10
N LYS A 362 -17.46 12.13 10.24
CA LYS A 362 -18.94 12.24 10.28
C LYS A 362 -19.36 13.71 10.16
N PHE A 363 -19.07 14.31 9.01
CA PHE A 363 -19.50 15.68 8.73
C PHE A 363 -20.95 15.70 8.21
N THR A 364 -21.73 16.68 8.60
CA THR A 364 -23.11 16.91 8.07
C THR A 364 -23.04 17.65 6.73
N LEU A 365 -22.31 17.09 5.77
CA LEU A 365 -22.11 17.67 4.44
C LEU A 365 -22.81 16.80 3.39
N SER A 366 -23.32 17.46 2.33
CA SER A 366 -23.81 16.69 1.17
C SER A 366 -22.64 16.17 0.35
N ASP A 367 -22.85 15.02 -0.30
CA ASP A 367 -21.85 14.40 -1.19
C ASP A 367 -21.35 15.39 -2.25
N SER A 368 -22.21 16.24 -2.78
CA SER A 368 -21.86 17.27 -3.77
C SER A 368 -20.82 18.26 -3.27
N VAL A 369 -20.89 18.65 -2.00
CA VAL A 369 -19.90 19.53 -1.36
C VAL A 369 -18.57 18.82 -1.18
N ILE A 370 -18.60 17.54 -0.77
CA ILE A 370 -17.39 16.71 -0.64
C ILE A 370 -16.73 16.52 -2.01
N VAL A 371 -17.51 16.14 -3.02
CA VAL A 371 -17.04 16.01 -4.42
C VAL A 371 -16.35 17.27 -4.90
N SER A 372 -16.99 18.43 -4.66
CA SER A 372 -16.43 19.75 -5.01
C SER A 372 -15.08 20.00 -4.32
N ALA A 373 -14.99 19.73 -3.02
CA ALA A 373 -13.76 19.92 -2.25
C ALA A 373 -12.63 19.02 -2.75
N VAL A 374 -12.93 17.75 -3.07
CA VAL A 374 -11.96 16.80 -3.64
C VAL A 374 -11.43 17.29 -4.98
N ILE A 375 -12.32 17.78 -5.86
CA ILE A 375 -11.93 18.29 -7.18
C ILE A 375 -11.09 19.56 -7.06
N LEU A 376 -11.46 20.49 -6.17
CA LEU A 376 -10.70 21.71 -5.92
C LEU A 376 -9.31 21.41 -5.35
N ALA A 377 -9.21 20.51 -4.36
CA ALA A 377 -7.93 20.13 -3.79
C ALA A 377 -7.02 19.45 -4.83
N SER A 378 -7.56 18.52 -5.63
CA SER A 378 -6.82 17.86 -6.70
C SER A 378 -6.38 18.84 -7.79
N GLY A 379 -7.24 19.80 -8.15
CA GLY A 379 -6.91 20.87 -9.09
C GLY A 379 -5.79 21.77 -8.59
N SER A 380 -5.88 22.27 -7.35
CA SER A 380 -4.83 23.10 -6.75
C SER A 380 -3.50 22.34 -6.59
N ASN A 381 -3.54 21.04 -6.35
CA ASN A 381 -2.35 20.21 -6.33
C ASN A 381 -1.68 20.13 -7.72
N ASN A 382 -2.44 20.16 -8.81
CA ASN A 382 -1.87 20.23 -10.16
C ASN A 382 -1.14 21.56 -10.38
N LEU A 383 -1.67 22.67 -9.86
CA LEU A 383 -1.00 23.97 -9.92
C LEU A 383 0.34 23.94 -9.17
N LEU A 384 0.38 23.36 -7.97
CA LEU A 384 1.61 23.15 -7.21
C LEU A 384 2.65 22.32 -8.00
N LYS A 385 2.21 21.23 -8.62
CA LYS A 385 3.09 20.37 -9.44
C LYS A 385 3.63 21.10 -10.66
N ALA A 386 2.81 21.91 -11.33
CA ALA A 386 3.27 22.77 -12.43
C ALA A 386 4.36 23.74 -11.96
N ALA A 387 4.19 24.35 -10.80
CA ALA A 387 5.18 25.25 -10.20
C ALA A 387 6.48 24.49 -9.86
N TYR A 388 6.40 23.30 -9.25
CA TYR A 388 7.57 22.46 -8.96
C TYR A 388 8.30 22.04 -10.24
N ALA A 389 7.57 21.60 -11.28
CA ALA A 389 8.16 21.20 -12.54
C ALA A 389 8.95 22.35 -13.17
N ILE A 390 8.40 23.55 -13.22
CA ILE A 390 9.07 24.74 -13.77
C ILE A 390 10.28 25.14 -12.92
N ALA A 391 10.10 25.24 -11.59
CA ALA A 391 11.12 25.70 -10.68
C ALA A 391 12.36 24.78 -10.64
N LEU A 392 12.15 23.46 -10.76
CA LEU A 392 13.20 22.46 -10.60
C LEU A 392 13.88 22.13 -11.92
N ALA A 393 13.15 22.02 -13.02
CA ALA A 393 13.73 21.69 -14.31
C ALA A 393 14.53 22.86 -14.90
N ARG A 394 14.09 24.10 -14.69
CA ARG A 394 14.72 25.33 -15.20
C ARG A 394 15.01 25.31 -16.71
N ASN A 395 14.28 24.51 -17.45
CA ASN A 395 14.40 24.37 -18.90
C ASN A 395 13.01 24.23 -19.55
N ARG A 396 12.94 24.31 -20.89
CA ARG A 396 11.68 24.25 -21.63
C ARG A 396 11.06 22.84 -21.74
N SER A 397 11.77 21.80 -21.29
CA SER A 397 11.32 20.40 -21.44
C SER A 397 10.04 20.08 -20.66
N VAL A 398 9.71 20.86 -19.63
CA VAL A 398 8.53 20.68 -18.77
C VAL A 398 7.35 21.60 -19.13
N LEU A 399 7.54 22.57 -20.06
CA LEU A 399 6.51 23.57 -20.32
C LEU A 399 5.18 22.97 -20.77
N PHE A 400 5.22 21.96 -21.64
CA PHE A 400 3.99 21.29 -22.09
C PHE A 400 3.24 20.64 -20.91
N ALA A 401 3.96 19.93 -20.04
CA ALA A 401 3.35 19.32 -18.85
C ALA A 401 2.81 20.40 -17.90
N ALA A 402 3.54 21.48 -17.70
CA ALA A 402 3.10 22.59 -16.84
C ALA A 402 1.80 23.24 -17.38
N VAL A 403 1.73 23.51 -18.68
CA VAL A 403 0.52 24.02 -19.34
C VAL A 403 -0.64 23.02 -19.21
N TRP A 404 -0.37 21.73 -19.38
CA TRP A 404 -1.36 20.68 -19.20
C TRP A 404 -1.91 20.64 -17.77
N LEU A 405 -1.04 20.70 -16.76
CA LEU A 405 -1.44 20.74 -15.36
C LEU A 405 -2.25 22.00 -15.01
N LEU A 406 -1.88 23.15 -15.58
CA LEU A 406 -2.65 24.40 -15.46
C LEU A 406 -4.04 24.26 -16.13
N PHE A 407 -4.11 23.62 -17.30
CA PHE A 407 -5.37 23.30 -17.95
C PHE A 407 -6.26 22.44 -17.05
N LEU A 408 -5.72 21.37 -16.45
CA LEU A 408 -6.46 20.51 -15.52
C LEU A 408 -6.93 21.28 -14.27
N PHE A 409 -6.13 22.22 -13.76
CA PHE A 409 -6.55 23.11 -12.67
C PHE A 409 -7.76 23.96 -13.05
N VAL A 410 -7.71 24.60 -14.21
CA VAL A 410 -8.83 25.44 -14.71
C VAL A 410 -10.09 24.58 -14.91
N VAL A 411 -9.96 23.40 -15.51
CA VAL A 411 -11.09 22.46 -15.68
C VAL A 411 -11.68 22.06 -14.33
N SER A 412 -10.84 21.81 -13.32
CA SER A 412 -11.29 21.49 -11.96
C SER A 412 -12.10 22.62 -11.32
N ILE A 413 -11.66 23.88 -11.47
CA ILE A 413 -12.39 25.05 -10.98
C ILE A 413 -13.74 25.19 -11.70
N LEU A 414 -13.76 25.09 -13.03
CA LEU A 414 -14.98 25.21 -13.83
C LEU A 414 -15.99 24.11 -13.49
N TYR A 415 -15.52 22.90 -13.30
CA TYR A 415 -16.37 21.78 -12.89
C TYR A 415 -16.96 21.99 -11.50
N ALA A 416 -16.13 22.37 -10.52
CA ALA A 416 -16.59 22.67 -9.17
C ALA A 416 -17.60 23.81 -9.15
N TYR A 417 -17.41 24.84 -9.96
CA TYR A 417 -18.36 25.95 -10.10
C TYR A 417 -19.71 25.50 -10.65
N LYS A 418 -19.74 24.68 -11.68
CA LYS A 418 -20.98 24.19 -12.33
C LYS A 418 -21.83 23.28 -11.43
N TYR A 419 -21.21 22.45 -10.58
CA TYR A 419 -21.92 21.43 -9.80
C TYR A 419 -22.32 21.88 -8.38
N VAL A 420 -21.93 23.06 -7.96
CA VAL A 420 -22.15 23.55 -6.58
C VAL A 420 -23.05 24.80 -6.57
N TRP A 421 -23.39 25.28 -7.73
CA TRP A 421 -24.40 26.30 -7.95
C TRP A 421 -25.60 25.72 -8.71
#